data_3fd235fe073cdddff2dad484e855595a
#
_entry.id   3fd235fe073cdddff2dad484e855595a
#
_cell.length_a   1.000
_cell.length_b   1.000
_cell.length_c   1.000
_cell.angle_alpha   90.00
_cell.angle_beta   90.00
_cell.angle_gamma   90.00
#
_symmetry.space_group_name_H-M   'P 1'
#
loop_
_entity.id
_entity.type
_entity.pdbx_description
1 polymer ?
#
loop_
_entity_poly.entity_id
_entity_poly.type
_entity_poly.pdbx_seq_one_letter_code
_entity_poly.pdbx_strand_id
1 'polypeptide(L)'
;DDNLFPSIDLPSMAIQLGASFVARSFSGDKDQLVPLLKAALSHKGFSFLDIISPCVTFNNHNTSTKSYDYIREHNDSLSRPDFVPSGKEIVTEYQTGTSIDVPLHDGSLLSLEKLSENYDPTDKIKAIQNIQESQRDGKVLTGLLYADPDAKDLRDILNVSDKPLNEMDRKELCPGSQKLEGINAGLK
;
A
#
# COMPACT_ATOMS: atom_id res chain seq x y z
N ASP A 1 15.16 -1.58 23.72
CA ASP A 1 14.74 -0.21 24.07
C ASP A 1 13.38 0.05 23.45
N ASP A 2 12.39 0.36 24.28
CA ASP A 2 11.05 0.67 23.81
C ASP A 2 11.05 2.01 23.07
N ASN A 3 10.38 2.08 21.92
CA ASN A 3 10.21 3.32 21.20
C ASN A 3 9.17 4.19 21.92
N LEU A 4 9.62 5.30 22.48
CA LEU A 4 8.77 6.24 23.24
C LEU A 4 8.01 7.24 22.36
N PHE A 5 8.28 7.26 21.06
CA PHE A 5 7.61 8.17 20.13
C PHE A 5 6.29 7.60 19.62
N PRO A 6 5.26 8.43 19.43
CA PRO A 6 4.01 8.00 18.83
C PRO A 6 4.25 7.49 17.40
N SER A 7 3.48 6.49 17.00
CA SER A 7 3.54 5.96 15.63
C SER A 7 3.06 7.00 14.62
N ILE A 8 3.72 7.03 13.46
CA ILE A 8 3.29 7.87 12.32
C ILE A 8 2.27 7.06 11.51
N ASP A 9 1.13 7.68 11.21
CA ASP A 9 0.12 7.08 10.34
C ASP A 9 0.45 7.35 8.86
N LEU A 10 1.08 6.38 8.22
CA LEU A 10 1.53 6.49 6.83
C LEU A 10 0.38 6.65 5.83
N PRO A 11 -0.76 5.94 5.92
CA PRO A 11 -1.89 6.16 5.03
C PRO A 11 -2.44 7.58 5.06
N SER A 12 -2.68 8.16 6.25
CA SER A 12 -3.14 9.55 6.33
C SER A 12 -2.13 10.53 5.73
N MET A 13 -0.83 10.29 5.94
CA MET A 13 0.23 11.09 5.30
C MET A 13 0.18 10.95 3.79
N ALA A 14 0.07 9.73 3.26
CA ALA A 14 0.00 9.48 1.82
C ALA A 14 -1.20 10.20 1.18
N ILE A 15 -2.38 10.13 1.81
CA ILE A 15 -3.57 10.86 1.36
C ILE A 15 -3.32 12.37 1.32
N GLN A 16 -2.71 12.94 2.36
CA GLN A 16 -2.43 14.38 2.44
C GLN A 16 -1.39 14.82 1.41
N LEU A 17 -0.37 14.00 1.15
CA LEU A 17 0.66 14.25 0.14
C LEU A 17 0.16 14.06 -1.31
N GLY A 18 -1.09 13.63 -1.50
CA GLY A 18 -1.71 13.55 -2.82
C GLY A 18 -1.65 12.18 -3.48
N ALA A 19 -1.43 11.12 -2.72
CA ALA A 19 -1.63 9.78 -3.24
C ALA A 19 -3.10 9.61 -3.68
N SER A 20 -3.29 9.12 -4.88
CA SER A 20 -4.61 8.97 -5.50
C SER A 20 -5.26 7.60 -5.26
N PHE A 21 -4.51 6.64 -4.74
CA PHE A 21 -4.98 5.35 -4.25
C PHE A 21 -4.25 5.02 -2.96
N VAL A 22 -4.99 4.84 -1.87
CA VAL A 22 -4.42 4.47 -0.57
C VAL A 22 -5.22 3.33 0.03
N ALA A 23 -4.53 2.24 0.34
CA ALA A 23 -5.13 1.09 0.98
C ALA A 23 -4.25 0.55 2.09
N ARG A 24 -4.85 -0.14 3.04
CA ARG A 24 -4.14 -0.87 4.09
C ARG A 24 -4.69 -2.27 4.22
N SER A 25 -3.82 -3.25 4.41
CA SER A 25 -4.22 -4.63 4.65
C SER A 25 -3.27 -5.32 5.62
N PHE A 26 -3.68 -6.49 6.08
CA PHE A 26 -2.84 -7.37 6.88
C PHE A 26 -2.30 -8.51 6.01
N SER A 27 -1.05 -8.89 6.19
CA SER A 27 -0.40 -9.95 5.39
C SER A 27 -1.06 -11.32 5.54
N GLY A 28 -1.74 -11.56 6.66
CA GLY A 28 -2.51 -12.77 6.94
C GLY A 28 -3.94 -12.78 6.38
N ASP A 29 -4.44 -11.65 5.84
CA ASP A 29 -5.74 -11.55 5.16
C ASP A 29 -5.52 -11.50 3.64
N LYS A 30 -5.24 -12.66 3.05
CA LYS A 30 -4.93 -12.76 1.61
C LYS A 30 -6.14 -12.46 0.73
N ASP A 31 -7.33 -12.72 1.20
CA ASP A 31 -8.58 -12.48 0.48
C ASP A 31 -8.85 -10.98 0.28
N GLN A 32 -8.42 -10.15 1.24
CA GLN A 32 -8.44 -8.70 1.10
C GLN A 32 -7.19 -8.17 0.38
N LEU A 33 -6.01 -8.67 0.73
CA LEU A 33 -4.74 -8.14 0.25
C LEU A 33 -4.57 -8.30 -1.27
N VAL A 34 -4.90 -9.47 -1.82
CA VAL A 34 -4.69 -9.75 -3.25
C VAL A 34 -5.55 -8.87 -4.16
N PRO A 35 -6.85 -8.67 -3.92
CA PRO A 35 -7.64 -7.70 -4.68
C PRO A 35 -7.12 -6.26 -4.58
N LEU A 36 -6.70 -5.82 -3.39
CA LEU A 36 -6.14 -4.47 -3.20
C LEU A 36 -4.84 -4.27 -3.98
N LEU A 37 -3.94 -5.26 -3.99
CA LEU A 37 -2.73 -5.24 -4.80
C LEU A 37 -3.04 -5.12 -6.29
N LYS A 38 -3.98 -5.92 -6.80
CA LYS A 38 -4.41 -5.86 -8.21
C LYS A 38 -5.01 -4.50 -8.56
N ALA A 39 -5.85 -3.95 -7.68
CA ALA A 39 -6.44 -2.63 -7.86
C ALA A 39 -5.37 -1.54 -7.87
N ALA A 40 -4.41 -1.57 -6.93
CA ALA A 40 -3.30 -0.62 -6.88
C ALA A 40 -2.43 -0.64 -8.14
N LEU A 41 -2.16 -1.83 -8.70
CA LEU A 41 -1.39 -1.98 -9.95
C LEU A 41 -2.15 -1.49 -11.19
N SER A 42 -3.48 -1.55 -11.15
CA SER A 42 -4.34 -1.12 -12.26
C SER A 42 -4.74 0.35 -12.17
N HIS A 43 -4.53 0.98 -11.02
CA HIS A 43 -4.89 2.36 -10.78
C HIS A 43 -4.00 3.32 -11.58
N LYS A 44 -4.62 4.34 -12.17
CA LYS A 44 -3.90 5.47 -12.76
C LYS A 44 -3.52 6.46 -11.67
N GLY A 45 -2.27 6.88 -11.65
CA GLY A 45 -1.76 7.81 -10.66
C GLY A 45 -0.83 7.15 -9.64
N PHE A 46 -0.72 7.74 -8.44
CA PHE A 46 0.16 7.23 -7.39
C PHE A 46 -0.61 6.34 -6.42
N SER A 47 -0.22 5.07 -6.34
CA SER A 47 -0.79 4.10 -5.41
C SER A 47 0.13 3.88 -4.21
N PHE A 48 -0.45 3.96 -3.01
CA PHE A 48 0.19 3.64 -1.74
C PHE A 48 -0.55 2.49 -1.05
N LEU A 49 0.15 1.40 -0.77
CA LEU A 49 -0.40 0.25 -0.08
C LEU A 49 0.43 -0.05 1.18
N ASP A 50 -0.19 0.07 2.33
CA ASP A 50 0.38 -0.23 3.64
C ASP A 50 0.02 -1.67 4.03
N ILE A 51 1.04 -2.55 4.13
CA ILE A 51 0.82 -3.96 4.46
C ILE A 51 1.39 -4.23 5.84
N ILE A 52 0.51 -4.41 6.83
CA ILE A 52 0.89 -4.77 8.17
C ILE A 52 1.32 -6.24 8.18
N SER A 53 2.52 -6.49 8.69
CA SER A 53 3.08 -7.83 8.80
C SER A 53 3.79 -8.01 10.13
N PRO A 54 3.64 -9.17 10.79
CA PRO A 54 4.41 -9.48 12.00
C PRO A 54 5.92 -9.43 11.69
N CYS A 55 6.68 -8.73 12.53
CA CYS A 55 8.12 -8.60 12.33
C CYS A 55 8.86 -9.86 12.78
N VAL A 56 9.58 -10.51 11.86
CA VAL A 56 10.38 -11.72 12.14
C VAL A 56 11.55 -11.42 13.10
N THR A 57 12.07 -10.19 13.06
CA THR A 57 13.22 -9.78 13.87
C THR A 57 12.89 -9.73 15.36
N PHE A 58 11.69 -9.27 15.74
CA PHE A 58 11.25 -9.27 17.13
C PHE A 58 10.89 -10.66 17.64
N ASN A 59 10.74 -11.63 16.78
CA ASN A 59 10.47 -13.03 17.11
C ASN A 59 11.74 -13.89 17.14
N ASN A 60 12.94 -13.30 17.11
CA ASN A 60 14.22 -14.02 17.13
C ASN A 60 14.67 -14.35 18.57
N HIS A 61 13.88 -15.15 19.30
CA HIS A 61 14.21 -15.66 20.61
C HIS A 61 14.18 -17.20 20.63
N ASN A 62 14.83 -17.83 21.61
CA ASN A 62 15.09 -19.27 21.66
C ASN A 62 13.84 -20.19 21.58
N THR A 63 12.65 -19.66 21.81
CA THR A 63 11.39 -20.41 21.68
C THR A 63 10.64 -20.09 20.40
N SER A 64 11.16 -19.20 19.56
CA SER A 64 10.55 -18.81 18.31
C SER A 64 11.04 -19.69 17.16
N THR A 65 10.13 -20.26 16.40
CA THR A 65 10.43 -20.98 15.16
C THR A 65 10.83 -20.08 14.01
N LYS A 66 10.85 -18.77 14.24
CA LYS A 66 11.35 -17.74 13.33
C LYS A 66 12.71 -17.22 13.78
N SER A 67 13.31 -17.81 14.83
CA SER A 67 14.68 -17.49 15.22
C SER A 67 15.66 -17.91 14.14
N TYR A 68 16.76 -17.19 14.02
CA TYR A 68 17.83 -17.54 13.08
C TYR A 68 18.38 -18.95 13.32
N ASP A 69 18.42 -19.40 14.58
CA ASP A 69 18.91 -20.71 14.95
C ASP A 69 17.95 -21.81 14.48
N TYR A 70 16.64 -21.65 14.67
CA TYR A 70 15.63 -22.57 14.18
C TYR A 70 15.68 -22.67 12.63
N ILE A 71 15.79 -21.54 11.93
CA ILE A 71 15.86 -21.50 10.47
C ILE A 71 17.14 -22.17 9.95
N ARG A 72 18.27 -22.03 10.65
CA ARG A 72 19.54 -22.70 10.27
C ARG A 72 19.49 -24.21 10.46
N GLU A 73 18.82 -24.69 11.50
CA GLU A 73 18.67 -26.12 11.79
C GLU A 73 17.69 -26.81 10.82
N HIS A 74 16.76 -26.06 10.22
CA HIS A 74 15.69 -26.58 9.34
C HIS A 74 15.87 -26.11 7.89
N ASN A 75 17.08 -26.14 7.40
CA ASN A 75 17.57 -25.45 6.19
C ASN A 75 17.05 -25.99 4.84
N ASP A 76 16.20 -27.03 4.80
CA ASP A 76 15.73 -27.65 3.56
C ASP A 76 14.77 -26.79 2.72
N SER A 77 14.43 -25.59 3.17
CA SER A 77 13.43 -24.73 2.54
C SER A 77 13.89 -23.31 2.24
N LEU A 78 15.17 -22.99 2.40
CA LEU A 78 15.74 -21.65 2.11
C LEU A 78 15.70 -21.22 0.64
N SER A 79 15.28 -22.10 -0.26
CA SER A 79 15.11 -21.77 -1.68
C SER A 79 13.76 -21.11 -2.01
N ARG A 80 12.88 -20.90 -1.01
CA ARG A 80 11.59 -20.24 -1.20
C ARG A 80 11.53 -18.94 -0.42
N PRO A 81 11.31 -17.78 -1.08
CA PRO A 81 11.24 -16.47 -0.41
C PRO A 81 10.06 -16.33 0.59
N ASP A 82 9.13 -17.28 0.61
CA ASP A 82 7.90 -17.25 1.42
C ASP A 82 7.89 -18.29 2.55
N PHE A 83 9.04 -18.64 3.11
CA PHE A 83 9.05 -19.66 4.14
C PHE A 83 8.52 -19.16 5.48
N VAL A 84 7.21 -19.34 5.68
CA VAL A 84 6.58 -19.47 7.00
C VAL A 84 6.19 -20.96 7.13
N PRO A 85 6.63 -21.67 8.19
CA PRO A 85 6.17 -23.04 8.43
C PRO A 85 4.64 -23.07 8.42
N SER A 86 4.04 -23.97 7.65
CA SER A 86 2.60 -24.06 7.41
C SER A 86 1.70 -24.24 8.65
N GLY A 87 2.24 -24.33 9.84
CA GLY A 87 1.49 -24.39 11.10
C GLY A 87 1.58 -23.09 11.95
N LYS A 88 2.21 -22.03 11.44
CA LYS A 88 2.48 -20.80 12.18
C LYS A 88 2.21 -19.51 11.40
N GLU A 89 1.65 -19.63 10.22
CA GLU A 89 1.13 -18.49 9.49
C GLU A 89 -0.07 -17.91 10.26
N ILE A 90 -0.04 -16.61 10.55
CA ILE A 90 -1.19 -15.92 11.11
C ILE A 90 -2.13 -15.64 9.95
N VAL A 91 -3.18 -16.43 9.84
CA VAL A 91 -4.27 -16.25 8.87
C VAL A 91 -5.45 -15.63 9.59
N THR A 92 -6.05 -14.63 9.00
CA THR A 92 -7.25 -13.99 9.53
C THR A 92 -8.37 -14.01 8.50
N GLU A 93 -9.57 -14.31 8.99
CA GLU A 93 -10.77 -14.30 8.18
C GLU A 93 -11.88 -13.65 9.01
N TYR A 94 -12.36 -12.49 8.56
CA TYR A 94 -13.41 -11.74 9.24
C TYR A 94 -14.21 -10.90 8.25
N GLN A 95 -15.45 -10.57 8.63
CA GLN A 95 -16.39 -9.89 7.75
C GLN A 95 -16.11 -8.40 7.63
N THR A 96 -16.52 -7.79 6.51
CA THR A 96 -16.53 -6.35 6.30
C THR A 96 -17.35 -5.63 7.38
N GLY A 97 -16.86 -4.49 7.84
CA GLY A 97 -17.51 -3.72 8.91
C GLY A 97 -17.36 -4.32 10.31
N THR A 98 -16.51 -5.34 10.48
CA THR A 98 -16.24 -5.95 11.79
C THR A 98 -14.79 -5.78 12.21
N SER A 99 -14.52 -6.02 13.50
CA SER A 99 -13.17 -5.99 14.06
C SER A 99 -12.79 -7.40 14.55
N ILE A 100 -11.49 -7.70 14.52
CA ILE A 100 -10.91 -8.92 15.06
C ILE A 100 -9.61 -8.60 15.81
N ASP A 101 -9.38 -9.26 16.94
CA ASP A 101 -8.11 -9.23 17.63
C ASP A 101 -7.24 -10.39 17.20
N VAL A 102 -6.10 -10.08 16.63
CA VAL A 102 -5.14 -11.03 16.08
C VAL A 102 -3.98 -11.19 17.06
N PRO A 103 -3.81 -12.35 17.70
CA PRO A 103 -2.65 -12.59 18.55
C PRO A 103 -1.40 -12.73 17.68
N LEU A 104 -0.39 -11.92 17.97
CA LEU A 104 0.90 -11.98 17.30
C LEU A 104 1.83 -12.98 18.02
N HIS A 105 2.91 -13.35 17.36
CA HIS A 105 3.85 -14.37 17.86
C HIS A 105 4.61 -13.93 19.13
N ASP A 106 4.69 -12.64 19.41
CA ASP A 106 5.29 -12.06 20.61
C ASP A 106 4.31 -11.96 21.79
N GLY A 107 3.06 -12.42 21.59
CA GLY A 107 2.00 -12.36 22.58
C GLY A 107 1.23 -11.04 22.60
N SER A 108 1.60 -10.07 21.77
CA SER A 108 0.82 -8.84 21.60
C SER A 108 -0.46 -9.09 20.80
N LEU A 109 -1.45 -8.21 20.96
CA LEU A 109 -2.71 -8.24 20.21
C LEU A 109 -2.72 -7.10 19.21
N LEU A 110 -3.07 -7.43 17.96
CA LEU A 110 -3.32 -6.48 16.89
C LEU A 110 -4.82 -6.43 16.60
N SER A 111 -5.48 -5.35 16.96
CA SER A 111 -6.90 -5.15 16.67
C SER A 111 -7.06 -4.59 15.27
N LEU A 112 -7.59 -5.39 14.36
CA LEU A 112 -7.88 -5.02 12.98
C LEU A 112 -9.37 -4.70 12.83
N GLU A 113 -9.69 -3.66 12.07
CA GLU A 113 -11.04 -3.29 11.69
C GLU A 113 -11.14 -3.23 10.15
N LYS A 114 -12.08 -3.98 9.58
CA LYS A 114 -12.31 -3.98 8.13
C LYS A 114 -13.37 -2.93 7.79
N LEU A 115 -13.08 -2.09 6.79
CA LEU A 115 -14.04 -1.12 6.27
C LEU A 115 -15.38 -1.76 5.93
N SER A 116 -16.47 -1.04 6.17
CA SER A 116 -17.82 -1.51 5.84
C SER A 116 -18.08 -1.47 4.32
N GLU A 117 -19.05 -2.26 3.86
CA GLU A 117 -19.43 -2.28 2.43
C GLU A 117 -20.00 -0.93 1.94
N ASN A 118 -20.57 -0.13 2.86
CA ASN A 118 -21.14 1.17 2.54
C ASN A 118 -20.12 2.32 2.63
N TYR A 119 -18.84 2.00 2.84
CA TYR A 119 -17.79 3.00 2.89
C TYR A 119 -17.53 3.59 1.50
N ASP A 120 -17.50 4.92 1.41
CA ASP A 120 -17.16 5.63 0.19
C ASP A 120 -15.66 6.01 0.19
N PRO A 121 -14.82 5.37 -0.61
CA PRO A 121 -13.40 5.66 -0.64
C PRO A 121 -13.05 6.95 -1.41
N THR A 122 -14.00 7.62 -2.06
CA THR A 122 -13.72 8.82 -2.84
C THR A 122 -13.68 10.09 -1.97
N ASP A 123 -14.20 10.03 -0.74
CA ASP A 123 -14.20 11.16 0.19
C ASP A 123 -12.88 11.20 0.99
N LYS A 124 -11.98 12.08 0.55
CA LYS A 124 -10.66 12.29 1.15
C LYS A 124 -10.72 12.65 2.64
N ILE A 125 -11.69 13.49 3.03
CA ILE A 125 -11.79 13.98 4.41
C ILE A 125 -12.30 12.87 5.31
N LYS A 126 -13.33 12.16 4.89
CA LYS A 126 -13.86 10.99 5.62
C LYS A 126 -12.81 9.89 5.76
N ALA A 127 -11.99 9.65 4.74
CA ALA A 127 -10.92 8.68 4.82
C ALA A 127 -9.98 8.98 6.01
N ILE A 128 -9.51 10.23 6.13
CA ILE A 128 -8.64 10.65 7.22
C ILE A 128 -9.36 10.57 8.58
N GLN A 129 -10.62 11.01 8.64
CA GLN A 129 -11.42 10.96 9.87
C GLN A 129 -11.58 9.51 10.36
N ASN A 130 -11.98 8.60 9.49
CA ASN A 130 -12.17 7.19 9.86
C ASN A 130 -10.87 6.51 10.33
N ILE A 131 -9.74 6.83 9.69
CA ILE A 131 -8.43 6.35 10.15
C ILE A 131 -8.16 6.84 11.58
N GLN A 132 -8.38 8.13 11.85
CA GLN A 132 -8.13 8.72 13.17
C GLN A 132 -9.09 8.18 14.24
N GLU A 133 -10.35 7.94 13.90
CA GLU A 133 -11.35 7.36 14.81
C GLU A 133 -10.96 5.93 15.18
N SER A 134 -10.64 5.09 14.20
CA SER A 134 -10.18 3.73 14.43
C SER A 134 -8.92 3.68 15.31
N GLN A 135 -7.96 4.59 15.08
CA GLN A 135 -6.76 4.70 15.90
C GLN A 135 -7.05 5.10 17.36
N ARG A 136 -8.01 6.01 17.61
CA ARG A 136 -8.42 6.39 18.97
C ARG A 136 -9.01 5.20 19.71
N ASP A 137 -9.70 4.31 18.99
CA ASP A 137 -10.26 3.08 19.53
C ASP A 137 -9.22 1.96 19.67
N GLY A 138 -7.95 2.25 19.39
CA GLY A 138 -6.85 1.28 19.46
C GLY A 138 -6.87 0.23 18.33
N LYS A 139 -7.58 0.51 17.25
CA LYS A 139 -7.73 -0.38 16.12
C LYS A 139 -6.97 0.10 14.89
N VAL A 140 -6.72 -0.82 13.98
CA VAL A 140 -6.09 -0.54 12.69
C VAL A 140 -7.10 -0.79 11.57
N LEU A 141 -7.52 0.29 10.93
CA LEU A 141 -8.47 0.23 9.83
C LEU A 141 -7.83 -0.36 8.58
N THR A 142 -8.48 -1.36 7.97
CA THR A 142 -8.02 -2.07 6.76
C THR A 142 -9.05 -2.01 5.63
N GLY A 143 -8.58 -2.03 4.41
CA GLY A 143 -9.37 -1.95 3.18
C GLY A 143 -8.87 -0.88 2.23
N LEU A 144 -9.68 -0.51 1.25
CA LEU A 144 -9.46 0.63 0.37
C LEU A 144 -9.85 1.91 1.10
N LEU A 145 -8.86 2.64 1.60
CA LEU A 145 -9.07 3.85 2.42
C LEU A 145 -9.43 5.07 1.58
N TYR A 146 -8.75 5.24 0.43
CA TYR A 146 -9.01 6.36 -0.47
C TYR A 146 -8.70 5.99 -1.92
N ALA A 147 -9.54 6.45 -2.84
CA ALA A 147 -9.32 6.36 -4.27
C ALA A 147 -9.89 7.58 -4.99
N ASP A 148 -9.05 8.25 -5.78
CA ASP A 148 -9.48 9.33 -6.67
C ASP A 148 -9.82 8.73 -8.05
N PRO A 149 -11.09 8.73 -8.46
CA PRO A 149 -11.50 8.17 -9.74
C PRO A 149 -11.02 8.99 -10.95
N ASP A 150 -10.71 10.28 -10.73
CA ASP A 150 -10.26 11.21 -11.77
C ASP A 150 -8.73 11.34 -11.83
N ALA A 151 -8.02 10.48 -11.10
CA ALA A 151 -6.57 10.49 -11.04
C ALA A 151 -5.94 10.29 -12.43
N LYS A 152 -4.90 11.06 -12.70
CA LYS A 152 -4.11 10.99 -13.92
C LYS A 152 -2.74 10.39 -13.61
N ASP A 153 -2.23 9.57 -14.51
CA ASP A 153 -0.86 9.10 -14.43
C ASP A 153 0.13 10.20 -14.87
N LEU A 154 1.42 9.94 -14.64
CA LEU A 154 2.46 10.91 -14.97
C LEU A 154 2.52 11.20 -16.49
N ARG A 155 2.18 10.23 -17.34
CA ARG A 155 2.14 10.39 -18.79
C ARG A 155 1.03 11.35 -19.21
N ASP A 156 -0.16 11.19 -18.60
CA ASP A 156 -1.31 12.06 -18.83
C ASP A 156 -0.98 13.51 -18.38
N ILE A 157 -0.35 13.68 -17.19
CA ILE A 157 0.02 14.98 -16.66
C ILE A 157 1.07 15.68 -17.53
N LEU A 158 2.08 14.93 -17.97
CA LEU A 158 3.13 15.44 -18.84
C LEU A 158 2.74 15.52 -20.31
N ASN A 159 1.52 15.09 -20.65
CA ASN A 159 1.04 15.04 -22.02
C ASN A 159 2.04 14.33 -22.96
N VAL A 160 2.56 13.19 -22.51
CA VAL A 160 3.51 12.38 -23.25
C VAL A 160 2.80 11.72 -24.42
N SER A 161 3.44 11.72 -25.59
CA SER A 161 2.93 11.05 -26.78
C SER A 161 2.68 9.56 -26.55
N ASP A 162 1.55 9.05 -27.04
CA ASP A 162 1.26 7.61 -27.06
C ASP A 162 2.11 6.84 -28.07
N LYS A 163 2.66 7.55 -29.07
CA LYS A 163 3.52 6.99 -30.08
C LYS A 163 4.94 6.87 -29.55
N PRO A 164 5.57 5.68 -29.55
CA PRO A 164 6.95 5.50 -29.14
C PRO A 164 7.93 6.33 -29.99
N LEU A 165 9.00 6.87 -29.39
CA LEU A 165 9.97 7.72 -30.09
C LEU A 165 10.60 7.05 -31.33
N ASN A 166 10.82 5.74 -31.28
CA ASN A 166 11.39 4.97 -32.39
C ASN A 166 10.42 4.79 -33.57
N GLU A 167 9.15 5.07 -33.38
CA GLU A 167 8.12 5.03 -34.41
C GLU A 167 7.76 6.41 -34.97
N MET A 168 8.29 7.47 -34.34
CA MET A 168 8.06 8.85 -34.79
C MET A 168 8.89 9.19 -36.02
N ASP A 169 8.25 9.87 -36.99
CA ASP A 169 8.96 10.36 -38.15
C ASP A 169 9.75 11.66 -37.84
N ARG A 170 10.60 12.07 -38.80
CA ARG A 170 11.42 13.27 -38.66
C ARG A 170 10.60 14.55 -38.45
N LYS A 171 9.39 14.63 -38.96
CA LYS A 171 8.53 15.82 -38.83
C LYS A 171 7.89 15.89 -37.43
N GLU A 172 7.60 14.74 -36.87
CA GLU A 172 7.08 14.64 -35.48
C GLU A 172 8.17 14.97 -34.45
N LEU A 173 9.40 14.50 -34.69
CA LEU A 173 10.56 14.77 -33.81
C LEU A 173 11.13 16.18 -33.96
N CYS A 174 11.00 16.77 -35.16
CA CYS A 174 11.55 18.10 -35.49
C CYS A 174 10.44 19.01 -35.99
N PRO A 175 9.63 19.61 -35.15
CA PRO A 175 8.40 20.33 -35.54
C PRO A 175 8.61 21.63 -36.33
N GLY A 176 9.88 22.02 -36.62
CA GLY A 176 10.22 23.12 -37.49
C GLY A 176 10.17 24.51 -36.85
N SER A 177 10.60 25.51 -37.64
CA SER A 177 10.81 26.88 -37.16
C SER A 177 9.53 27.58 -36.68
N GLN A 178 8.38 27.28 -37.29
CA GLN A 178 7.10 27.90 -36.89
C GLN A 178 6.70 27.61 -35.46
N LYS A 179 6.93 26.40 -34.96
CA LYS A 179 6.66 26.07 -33.54
C LYS A 179 7.67 26.71 -32.58
N LEU A 180 8.93 26.84 -33.04
CA LEU A 180 9.96 27.56 -32.29
C LEU A 180 9.62 29.05 -32.14
N GLU A 181 9.11 29.68 -33.23
CA GLU A 181 8.64 31.07 -33.20
C GLU A 181 7.48 31.26 -32.20
N GLY A 182 6.53 30.30 -32.17
CA GLY A 182 5.43 30.29 -31.18
C GLY A 182 5.90 30.19 -29.76
N ILE A 183 6.89 29.33 -29.46
CA ILE A 183 7.49 29.20 -28.14
C ILE A 183 8.20 30.49 -27.75
N ASN A 184 9.00 31.06 -28.64
CA ASN A 184 9.74 32.31 -28.39
C ASN A 184 8.80 33.52 -28.20
N ALA A 185 7.65 33.53 -28.85
CA ALA A 185 6.65 34.58 -28.66
C ALA A 185 5.98 34.53 -27.29
N GLY A 186 5.84 33.31 -26.71
CA GLY A 186 5.30 33.12 -25.35
C GLY A 186 6.29 33.42 -24.22
N LEU A 187 7.58 33.61 -24.53
CA LEU A 187 8.63 33.94 -23.57
C LEU A 187 8.94 35.48 -23.50
N LYS A 188 8.25 36.28 -24.27
CA LYS A 188 8.29 37.76 -24.23
C LYS A 188 7.14 38.31 -23.38
#